data_d821abf6b20492b282624dc0309cfd78
#
_entry.id   d821abf6b20492b282624dc0309cfd78
#
_cell.length_a   1.000
_cell.length_b   1.000
_cell.length_c   1.000
_cell.angle_alpha   90.00
_cell.angle_beta   90.00
_cell.angle_gamma   90.00
#
_symmetry.space_group_name_H-M   'P 1'
#
loop_
_entity.id
_entity.type
_entity.pdbx_description
1 polymer ?
#
loop_
_entity_poly.entity_id
_entity_poly.type
_entity_poly.pdbx_seq_one_letter_code
_entity_poly.pdbx_strand_id
1 'polypeptide(L)'
;MNMKKMLCAAALATTALTSTAYAGNSTNVALTSALGGVVGAAIGQQMGGSTGAMIGSALGGAGGAAASANKRDRTGAAIGAALGGVGGYTVGKNVAGTTGGYAGAALGSAGGSVLGKNVSEDRRYDDRYNDRYDRRYNRGYNNSGYRYRR
;
A
#
# COMPACT_ATOMS: atom_id res chain seq x y z
N MET A 1 1.27 31.80 7.07
CA MET A 1 0.63 30.83 6.12
C MET A 1 -0.82 31.23 5.97
N ASN A 2 -1.32 31.47 4.75
CA ASN A 2 -2.64 32.08 4.55
C ASN A 2 -3.75 31.06 4.84
N MET A 3 -4.58 31.37 5.82
CA MET A 3 -5.75 30.57 6.26
C MET A 3 -6.67 30.15 5.10
N LYS A 4 -6.77 30.98 4.05
CA LYS A 4 -7.50 30.68 2.81
C LYS A 4 -6.94 29.47 2.04
N LYS A 5 -5.61 29.29 2.03
CA LYS A 5 -4.95 28.14 1.36
C LYS A 5 -5.16 26.84 2.15
N MET A 6 -5.24 26.90 3.48
CA MET A 6 -5.57 25.74 4.31
C MET A 6 -7.03 25.29 4.14
N LEU A 7 -7.96 26.24 4.03
CA LEU A 7 -9.37 25.90 3.78
C LEU A 7 -9.59 25.22 2.43
N CYS A 8 -8.89 25.67 1.37
CA CYS A 8 -8.97 25.04 0.05
C CYS A 8 -8.38 23.62 0.05
N ALA A 9 -7.27 23.40 0.78
CA ALA A 9 -6.67 22.07 0.91
C ALA A 9 -7.55 21.10 1.68
N ALA A 10 -8.20 21.57 2.75
CA ALA A 10 -9.15 20.78 3.53
C ALA A 10 -10.42 20.43 2.73
N ALA A 11 -10.95 21.38 1.95
CA ALA A 11 -12.10 21.15 1.07
C ALA A 11 -11.83 20.13 -0.04
N LEU A 12 -10.63 20.18 -0.65
CA LEU A 12 -10.20 19.20 -1.65
C LEU A 12 -10.02 17.80 -1.04
N ALA A 13 -9.53 17.70 0.20
CA ALA A 13 -9.38 16.42 0.89
C ALA A 13 -10.73 15.78 1.22
N THR A 14 -11.74 16.58 1.58
CA THR A 14 -13.09 16.06 1.92
C THR A 14 -13.86 15.58 0.68
N THR A 15 -13.72 16.24 -0.46
CA THR A 15 -14.37 15.80 -1.70
C THR A 15 -13.78 14.51 -2.27
N ALA A 16 -12.49 14.28 -2.07
CA ALA A 16 -11.83 13.04 -2.50
C ALA A 16 -12.26 11.81 -1.64
N LEU A 17 -12.61 12.02 -0.38
CA LEU A 17 -13.07 10.93 0.51
C LEU A 17 -14.46 10.40 0.15
N THR A 18 -15.33 11.21 -0.45
CA THR A 18 -16.70 10.79 -0.80
C THR A 18 -16.79 9.94 -2.07
N SER A 19 -15.78 9.98 -2.94
CA SER A 19 -15.76 9.19 -4.19
C SER A 19 -15.32 7.73 -4.01
N THR A 20 -14.83 7.36 -2.83
CA THR A 20 -14.35 5.98 -2.54
C THR A 20 -15.47 4.97 -2.31
N ALA A 21 -16.71 5.39 -2.09
CA ALA A 21 -17.80 4.52 -1.69
C ALA A 21 -18.28 3.53 -2.78
N TYR A 22 -17.98 3.80 -4.04
CA TYR A 22 -18.41 2.97 -5.19
C TYR A 22 -17.28 2.21 -5.89
N ALA A 23 -16.06 2.32 -5.41
CA ALA A 23 -14.91 1.69 -6.02
C ALA A 23 -14.70 0.26 -5.50
N GLY A 24 -14.29 -0.66 -6.35
CA GLY A 24 -13.90 -2.01 -5.93
C GLY A 24 -12.75 -1.99 -4.92
N ASN A 25 -12.54 -3.09 -4.21
CA ASN A 25 -11.59 -3.14 -3.08
C ASN A 25 -10.16 -2.66 -3.44
N SER A 26 -9.67 -2.96 -4.62
CA SER A 26 -8.34 -2.50 -5.07
C SER A 26 -8.30 -0.99 -5.32
N THR A 27 -9.38 -0.44 -5.87
CA THR A 27 -9.50 1.02 -6.11
C THR A 27 -9.62 1.78 -4.79
N ASN A 28 -10.34 1.24 -3.80
CA ASN A 28 -10.41 1.83 -2.46
C ASN A 28 -9.03 1.88 -1.80
N VAL A 29 -8.25 0.80 -1.89
CA VAL A 29 -6.88 0.76 -1.36
C VAL A 29 -5.99 1.78 -2.06
N ALA A 30 -6.07 1.88 -3.39
CA ALA A 30 -5.30 2.85 -4.18
C ALA A 30 -5.63 4.29 -3.79
N LEU A 31 -6.92 4.64 -3.72
CA LEU A 31 -7.35 6.00 -3.38
C LEU A 31 -6.98 6.39 -1.95
N THR A 32 -7.21 5.49 -0.99
CA THR A 32 -6.90 5.75 0.41
C THR A 32 -5.39 5.87 0.65
N SER A 33 -4.59 5.06 -0.02
CA SER A 33 -3.13 5.15 0.04
C SER A 33 -2.59 6.40 -0.67
N ALA A 34 -3.20 6.81 -1.78
CA ALA A 34 -2.85 8.06 -2.45
C ALA A 34 -3.08 9.28 -1.55
N LEU A 35 -4.26 9.37 -0.96
CA LEU A 35 -4.62 10.45 -0.02
C LEU A 35 -3.69 10.44 1.19
N GLY A 36 -3.48 9.29 1.80
CA GLY A 36 -2.55 9.13 2.91
C GLY A 36 -1.13 9.57 2.54
N GLY A 37 -0.66 9.17 1.37
CA GLY A 37 0.66 9.54 0.86
C GLY A 37 0.84 11.04 0.68
N VAL A 38 -0.15 11.73 0.09
CA VAL A 38 -0.11 13.20 -0.08
C VAL A 38 -0.17 13.94 1.26
N VAL A 39 -1.12 13.57 2.11
CA VAL A 39 -1.28 14.21 3.43
C VAL A 39 -0.04 13.99 4.28
N GLY A 40 0.48 12.75 4.29
CA GLY A 40 1.71 12.43 5.00
C GLY A 40 2.91 13.19 4.46
N ALA A 41 3.07 13.30 3.13
CA ALA A 41 4.12 14.08 2.51
C ALA A 41 4.02 15.57 2.85
N ALA A 42 2.82 16.14 2.84
CA ALA A 42 2.60 17.55 3.15
C ALA A 42 2.94 17.90 4.61
N ILE A 43 2.53 17.05 5.56
CA ILE A 43 2.85 17.19 6.97
C ILE A 43 4.35 16.99 7.19
N GLY A 44 4.91 15.93 6.63
CA GLY A 44 6.32 15.62 6.73
C GLY A 44 7.22 16.71 6.16
N GLN A 45 6.80 17.33 5.07
CA GLN A 45 7.51 18.49 4.46
C GLN A 45 7.64 19.66 5.44
N GLN A 46 6.60 19.92 6.22
CA GLN A 46 6.65 21.01 7.21
C GLN A 46 7.56 20.70 8.40
N MET A 47 7.68 19.43 8.76
CA MET A 47 8.48 19.01 9.92
C MET A 47 9.97 18.78 9.59
N GLY A 48 10.26 18.23 8.40
CA GLY A 48 11.62 17.83 8.05
C GLY A 48 11.99 18.06 6.58
N GLY A 49 11.33 19.01 5.92
CA GLY A 49 11.59 19.32 4.52
C GLY A 49 11.39 18.09 3.62
N SER A 50 12.28 17.92 2.65
CA SER A 50 12.16 16.79 1.68
C SER A 50 12.26 15.42 2.33
N THR A 51 13.15 15.24 3.29
CA THR A 51 13.31 13.97 4.02
C THR A 51 12.07 13.67 4.84
N GLY A 52 11.53 14.68 5.52
CA GLY A 52 10.26 14.55 6.22
C GLY A 52 9.10 14.18 5.30
N ALA A 53 9.02 14.78 4.10
CA ALA A 53 8.00 14.45 3.12
C ALA A 53 8.10 13.00 2.62
N MET A 54 9.31 12.49 2.40
CA MET A 54 9.53 11.10 2.02
C MET A 54 9.06 10.12 3.11
N ILE A 55 9.46 10.37 4.36
CA ILE A 55 9.03 9.54 5.49
C ILE A 55 7.52 9.66 5.69
N GLY A 56 6.99 10.89 5.62
CA GLY A 56 5.56 11.15 5.74
C GLY A 56 4.74 10.46 4.66
N SER A 57 5.20 10.50 3.39
CA SER A 57 4.50 9.81 2.30
C SER A 57 4.51 8.29 2.45
N ALA A 58 5.61 7.72 2.97
CA ALA A 58 5.71 6.30 3.26
C ALA A 58 4.72 5.87 4.34
N LEU A 59 4.72 6.57 5.48
CA LEU A 59 3.86 6.26 6.61
C LEU A 59 2.39 6.51 6.28
N GLY A 60 2.08 7.65 5.64
CA GLY A 60 0.73 8.00 5.24
C GLY A 60 0.17 7.06 4.19
N GLY A 61 0.95 6.77 3.15
CA GLY A 61 0.57 5.83 2.10
C GLY A 61 0.36 4.41 2.62
N ALA A 62 1.30 3.91 3.43
CA ALA A 62 1.19 2.61 4.08
C ALA A 62 0.00 2.52 5.03
N GLY A 63 -0.22 3.55 5.85
CA GLY A 63 -1.35 3.65 6.77
C GLY A 63 -2.69 3.63 6.03
N GLY A 64 -2.82 4.43 4.97
CA GLY A 64 -4.00 4.46 4.11
C GLY A 64 -4.27 3.12 3.43
N ALA A 65 -3.23 2.50 2.87
CA ALA A 65 -3.33 1.17 2.28
C ALA A 65 -3.73 0.11 3.30
N ALA A 66 -3.10 0.10 4.47
CA ALA A 66 -3.41 -0.84 5.54
C ALA A 66 -4.82 -0.66 6.10
N ALA A 67 -5.33 0.56 6.20
CA ALA A 67 -6.66 0.84 6.71
C ALA A 67 -7.76 0.30 5.78
N SER A 68 -7.55 0.39 4.46
CA SER A 68 -8.53 0.02 3.45
C SER A 68 -8.35 -1.38 2.87
N ALA A 69 -7.18 -1.97 2.98
CA ALA A 69 -6.93 -3.33 2.50
C ALA A 69 -7.56 -4.40 3.40
N ASN A 70 -7.96 -5.50 2.78
CA ASN A 70 -8.40 -6.69 3.51
C ASN A 70 -7.28 -7.18 4.44
N LYS A 71 -7.68 -7.76 5.59
CA LYS A 71 -6.72 -8.25 6.62
C LYS A 71 -5.60 -9.11 6.05
N ARG A 72 -5.90 -9.85 4.98
CA ARG A 72 -4.96 -10.77 4.34
C ARG A 72 -3.93 -10.08 3.44
N ASP A 73 -4.28 -8.94 2.84
CA ASP A 73 -3.46 -8.23 1.84
C ASP A 73 -2.82 -6.96 2.40
N ARG A 74 -3.17 -6.64 3.64
CA ARG A 74 -2.79 -5.41 4.32
C ARG A 74 -1.27 -5.18 4.34
N THR A 75 -0.50 -6.22 4.66
CA THR A 75 0.96 -6.12 4.75
C THR A 75 1.58 -5.83 3.39
N GLY A 76 1.16 -6.55 2.34
CA GLY A 76 1.68 -6.31 0.99
C GLY A 76 1.28 -4.94 0.45
N ALA A 77 0.02 -4.56 0.62
CA ALA A 77 -0.47 -3.25 0.22
C ALA A 77 0.26 -2.10 0.95
N ALA A 78 0.49 -2.24 2.26
CA ALA A 78 1.20 -1.24 3.06
C ALA A 78 2.67 -1.09 2.65
N ILE A 79 3.39 -2.19 2.47
CA ILE A 79 4.79 -2.17 2.02
C ILE A 79 4.89 -1.56 0.62
N GLY A 80 4.02 -2.00 -0.30
CA GLY A 80 3.98 -1.46 -1.65
C GLY A 80 3.68 0.03 -1.67
N ALA A 81 2.71 0.49 -0.89
CA ALA A 81 2.36 1.91 -0.77
C ALA A 81 3.50 2.74 -0.16
N ALA A 82 4.20 2.22 0.86
CA ALA A 82 5.36 2.89 1.47
C ALA A 82 6.48 3.11 0.45
N LEU A 83 6.90 2.05 -0.22
CA LEU A 83 7.96 2.10 -1.23
C LEU A 83 7.57 2.97 -2.43
N GLY A 84 6.32 2.80 -2.91
CA GLY A 84 5.76 3.60 -3.99
C GLY A 84 5.67 5.08 -3.63
N GLY A 85 5.24 5.40 -2.40
CA GLY A 85 5.14 6.78 -1.91
C GLY A 85 6.49 7.51 -1.87
N VAL A 86 7.51 6.85 -1.31
CA VAL A 86 8.89 7.40 -1.27
C VAL A 86 9.46 7.55 -2.68
N GLY A 87 9.38 6.49 -3.49
CA GLY A 87 9.90 6.51 -4.87
C GLY A 87 9.19 7.54 -5.73
N GLY A 88 7.86 7.56 -5.67
CA GLY A 88 7.03 8.51 -6.40
C GLY A 88 7.30 9.96 -5.99
N TYR A 89 7.40 10.23 -4.68
CA TYR A 89 7.75 11.57 -4.20
C TYR A 89 9.10 12.01 -4.72
N THR A 90 10.12 11.14 -4.64
CA THR A 90 11.49 11.48 -5.06
C THR A 90 11.56 11.78 -6.56
N VAL A 91 10.96 10.91 -7.38
CA VAL A 91 10.93 11.11 -8.83
C VAL A 91 10.12 12.37 -9.19
N GLY A 92 8.91 12.50 -8.64
CA GLY A 92 8.03 13.63 -8.90
C GLY A 92 8.67 14.96 -8.50
N LYS A 93 9.37 15.00 -7.38
CA LYS A 93 10.09 16.19 -6.92
C LYS A 93 11.22 16.60 -7.87
N ASN A 94 11.96 15.65 -8.42
CA ASN A 94 13.03 15.93 -9.38
C ASN A 94 12.50 16.45 -10.71
N VAL A 95 11.28 16.05 -11.10
CA VAL A 95 10.67 16.47 -12.37
C VAL A 95 9.97 17.82 -12.26
N ALA A 96 9.18 18.05 -11.23
CA ALA A 96 8.31 19.22 -11.10
C ALA A 96 8.34 19.87 -9.70
N GLY A 97 9.44 19.73 -8.99
CA GLY A 97 9.62 20.32 -7.65
C GLY A 97 8.66 19.74 -6.61
N THR A 98 8.34 20.53 -5.59
CA THR A 98 7.52 20.07 -4.45
C THR A 98 6.13 19.61 -4.87
N THR A 99 5.50 20.33 -5.81
CA THR A 99 4.17 19.94 -6.32
C THR A 99 4.23 18.60 -7.05
N GLY A 100 5.26 18.39 -7.88
CA GLY A 100 5.52 17.10 -8.50
C GLY A 100 5.77 15.99 -7.48
N GLY A 101 6.46 16.30 -6.38
CA GLY A 101 6.65 15.37 -5.28
C GLY A 101 5.34 14.87 -4.65
N TYR A 102 4.38 15.76 -4.42
CA TYR A 102 3.05 15.37 -3.90
C TYR A 102 2.25 14.53 -4.89
N ALA A 103 2.24 14.94 -6.17
CA ALA A 103 1.59 14.15 -7.21
C ALA A 103 2.23 12.76 -7.36
N GLY A 104 3.58 12.73 -7.35
CA GLY A 104 4.34 11.48 -7.38
C GLY A 104 4.08 10.59 -6.18
N ALA A 105 4.00 11.15 -4.97
CA ALA A 105 3.65 10.41 -3.76
C ALA A 105 2.25 9.78 -3.86
N ALA A 106 1.27 10.53 -4.39
CA ALA A 106 -0.08 10.02 -4.59
C ALA A 106 -0.11 8.82 -5.55
N LEU A 107 0.45 9.02 -6.76
CA LEU A 107 0.47 7.99 -7.79
C LEU A 107 1.32 6.78 -7.40
N GLY A 108 2.48 7.04 -6.76
CA GLY A 108 3.37 6.01 -6.28
C GLY A 108 2.74 5.16 -5.17
N SER A 109 2.13 5.79 -4.17
CA SER A 109 1.42 5.09 -3.09
C SER A 109 0.24 4.29 -3.62
N ALA A 110 -0.56 4.86 -4.52
CA ALA A 110 -1.69 4.17 -5.14
C ALA A 110 -1.24 2.95 -5.95
N GLY A 111 -0.31 3.14 -6.88
CA GLY A 111 0.21 2.06 -7.72
C GLY A 111 0.94 0.99 -6.91
N GLY A 112 1.79 1.42 -5.98
CA GLY A 112 2.53 0.54 -5.08
C GLY A 112 1.61 -0.30 -4.19
N SER A 113 0.52 0.26 -3.66
CA SER A 113 -0.44 -0.47 -2.84
C SER A 113 -1.15 -1.58 -3.61
N VAL A 114 -1.56 -1.31 -4.84
CA VAL A 114 -2.21 -2.31 -5.71
C VAL A 114 -1.24 -3.41 -6.12
N LEU A 115 0.00 -3.04 -6.52
CA LEU A 115 1.03 -4.01 -6.85
C LEU A 115 1.38 -4.89 -5.66
N GLY A 116 1.59 -4.29 -4.47
CA GLY A 116 1.89 -5.01 -3.24
C GLY A 116 0.77 -5.96 -2.81
N LYS A 117 -0.48 -5.56 -3.00
CA LYS A 117 -1.65 -6.42 -2.80
C LYS A 117 -1.61 -7.63 -3.75
N ASN A 118 -1.45 -7.40 -5.05
CA ASN A 118 -1.46 -8.47 -6.05
C ASN A 118 -0.32 -9.47 -5.81
N VAL A 119 0.90 -8.99 -5.52
CA VAL A 119 2.03 -9.86 -5.15
C VAL A 119 1.72 -10.71 -3.91
N SER A 120 0.99 -10.17 -2.94
CA SER A 120 0.57 -10.92 -1.76
C SER A 120 -0.50 -11.97 -2.07
N GLU A 121 -1.37 -11.71 -3.03
CA GLU A 121 -2.38 -12.66 -3.51
C GLU A 121 -1.71 -13.82 -4.25
N ASP A 122 -0.79 -13.55 -5.17
CA ASP A 122 -0.08 -14.56 -5.97
C ASP A 122 0.73 -15.55 -5.10
N ARG A 123 1.46 -15.04 -4.11
CA ARG A 123 2.21 -15.90 -3.17
C ARG A 123 1.34 -16.92 -2.45
N ARG A 124 0.09 -16.60 -2.18
CA ARG A 124 -0.85 -17.51 -1.52
C ARG A 124 -1.40 -18.59 -2.42
N TYR A 125 -1.47 -18.34 -3.72
CA TYR A 125 -1.81 -19.39 -4.68
C TYR A 125 -0.68 -20.43 -4.72
N ASP A 126 0.58 -20.00 -4.74
CA ASP A 126 1.75 -20.88 -4.74
C ASP A 126 1.86 -21.69 -3.45
N ASP A 127 1.63 -21.07 -2.27
CA ASP A 127 1.64 -21.76 -0.97
C ASP A 127 0.54 -22.84 -0.89
N ARG A 128 -0.64 -22.58 -1.42
CA ARG A 128 -1.73 -23.57 -1.45
C ARG A 128 -1.45 -24.73 -2.39
N TYR A 129 -0.71 -24.50 -3.47
CA TYR A 129 -0.27 -25.57 -4.37
C TYR A 129 0.78 -26.44 -3.68
N ASN A 130 1.78 -25.85 -3.06
CA ASN A 130 2.84 -26.57 -2.35
C ASN A 130 2.30 -27.38 -1.17
N ASP A 131 1.40 -26.81 -0.35
CA ASP A 131 0.73 -27.52 0.75
C ASP A 131 -0.08 -28.76 0.29
N ARG A 132 -0.62 -28.75 -0.93
CA ARG A 132 -1.32 -29.92 -1.48
C ARG A 132 -0.35 -31.03 -1.89
N TYR A 133 0.81 -30.66 -2.41
CA TYR A 133 1.86 -31.64 -2.78
C TYR A 133 2.50 -32.24 -1.53
N ASP A 134 2.82 -31.45 -0.51
CA ASP A 134 3.40 -31.92 0.74
C ASP A 134 2.45 -32.84 1.53
N ARG A 135 1.15 -32.56 1.56
CA ARG A 135 0.16 -33.43 2.18
C ARG A 135 -0.01 -34.76 1.46
N ARG A 136 0.16 -34.82 0.14
CA ARG A 136 0.15 -36.08 -0.61
C ARG A 136 1.40 -36.91 -0.33
N TYR A 137 2.55 -36.28 -0.27
CA TYR A 137 3.82 -36.95 0.01
C TYR A 137 3.85 -37.51 1.45
N ASN A 138 3.49 -36.70 2.44
CA ASN A 138 3.46 -37.13 3.85
C ASN A 138 2.42 -38.21 4.15
N ARG A 139 1.29 -38.20 3.43
CA ARG A 139 0.29 -39.26 3.59
C ARG A 139 0.77 -40.61 3.03
N GLY A 140 1.62 -40.60 2.01
CA GLY A 140 2.26 -41.80 1.46
C GLY A 140 3.28 -42.43 2.43
N TYR A 141 4.08 -41.58 3.09
CA TYR A 141 5.13 -42.05 4.02
C TYR A 141 4.55 -42.62 5.33
N ASN A 142 3.53 -41.99 5.91
CA ASN A 142 2.91 -42.49 7.13
C ASN A 142 2.11 -43.79 6.95
N ASN A 143 1.60 -44.05 5.76
CA ASN A 143 0.85 -45.31 5.51
C ASN A 143 1.80 -46.51 5.29
N SER A 144 3.06 -46.28 4.90
CA SER A 144 4.07 -47.34 4.77
C SER A 144 4.62 -47.83 6.12
N GLY A 145 4.62 -47.00 7.16
CA GLY A 145 5.20 -47.32 8.47
C GLY A 145 4.36 -48.26 9.32
N TYR A 146 3.05 -48.41 9.06
CA TYR A 146 2.17 -49.27 9.85
C TYR A 146 2.05 -50.72 9.33
N ARG A 147 2.70 -51.04 8.20
CA ARG A 147 2.61 -52.39 7.61
C ARG A 147 3.66 -53.39 8.07
N TYR A 148 4.63 -52.95 8.90
CA TYR A 148 5.74 -53.82 9.38
C TYR A 148 5.62 -54.23 10.83
N ARG A 149 4.46 -54.12 11.48
CA ARG A 149 4.21 -54.64 12.83
C ARG A 149 3.05 -55.65 12.84
N ARG A 150 3.28 -56.82 12.26
CA ARG A 150 2.60 -58.06 12.61
C ARG A 150 3.54 -59.24 12.31
#